data_e765c844e4c70d15d09263008d237d74
#
_entry.id   e765c844e4c70d15d09263008d237d74
#
_cell.length_a   1.000
_cell.length_b   1.000
_cell.length_c   1.000
_cell.angle_alpha   90.00
_cell.angle_beta   90.00
_cell.angle_gamma   90.00
#
_symmetry.space_group_name_H-M   'P 1'
#
loop_
_entity.id
_entity.type
_entity.pdbx_description
1 polymer ?
#
loop_
_entity_poly.entity_id
_entity_poly.type
_entity_poly.pdbx_seq_one_letter_code
_entity_poly.pdbx_strand_id
1 'polypeptide(L)'
;MRLPAAATWVVAAAILVGGCDRPAGPSADAAPSSAPSPSAPPSASAGPVLNATPFSEAEVRRLVNPKGEQPYRGPTGTLRGTVTVKGDPAPALPDVTAKIPDKCKNARAVYGRAFREGMVRSLADVLVTVTEYPGFVPAKGEAVTLDTEGCAFPGRTIALTYGQRLDVKSKDGEPYVPKLMGGQMRADMIAVPGGSAVKLYPHVPGRYTLIDQMHLFMVADVFVLKYATFDVTGLDGKYEITGIPVGEVSVNALLPVTMATTQKKVKIEEGKSVELDLELTFDKKKDLPEAPKKPKVVIH
;
A
#
# COMPACT_ATOMS: atom_id res chain seq x y z
N MET A 1 -35.88 35.50 10.71
CA MET A 1 -36.19 35.98 9.37
C MET A 1 -36.12 34.82 8.40
N ARG A 2 -37.26 34.37 7.97
CA ARG A 2 -37.75 33.58 6.82
C ARG A 2 -36.73 32.75 5.98
N LEU A 3 -36.91 31.44 5.99
CA LEU A 3 -36.61 30.45 4.92
C LEU A 3 -37.53 30.67 3.69
N PRO A 4 -37.16 30.24 2.48
CA PRO A 4 -38.05 29.36 1.72
C PRO A 4 -37.31 28.15 1.19
N ALA A 5 -37.88 26.95 1.28
CA ALA A 5 -38.93 26.29 0.51
C ALA A 5 -38.37 25.47 -0.67
N ALA A 6 -38.63 24.15 -0.59
CA ALA A 6 -38.31 23.08 -1.51
C ALA A 6 -39.05 23.21 -2.86
N ALA A 7 -38.44 22.70 -3.93
CA ALA A 7 -39.13 22.40 -5.17
C ALA A 7 -38.82 20.94 -5.60
N THR A 8 -39.85 20.13 -5.51
CA THR A 8 -39.95 18.74 -5.97
C THR A 8 -40.33 18.74 -7.46
N TRP A 9 -39.59 18.05 -8.30
CA TRP A 9 -39.99 17.72 -9.67
C TRP A 9 -40.27 16.24 -9.81
N VAL A 10 -41.54 15.90 -10.05
CA VAL A 10 -42.05 14.60 -10.48
C VAL A 10 -42.10 14.64 -12.01
N VAL A 11 -41.52 13.64 -12.67
CA VAL A 11 -41.75 13.38 -14.09
C VAL A 11 -42.29 11.96 -14.23
N ALA A 12 -43.48 11.91 -14.84
CA ALA A 12 -44.30 10.74 -15.07
C ALA A 12 -43.81 9.94 -16.29
N ALA A 13 -43.95 8.62 -16.18
CA ALA A 13 -43.73 7.64 -17.24
C ALA A 13 -44.97 7.56 -18.17
N ALA A 14 -44.75 7.46 -19.49
CA ALA A 14 -45.75 7.06 -20.45
C ALA A 14 -45.36 5.75 -21.11
N ILE A 15 -46.22 4.75 -20.95
CA ILE A 15 -46.18 3.43 -21.58
C ILE A 15 -46.91 3.54 -22.93
N LEU A 16 -46.27 3.07 -24.00
CA LEU A 16 -46.96 2.80 -25.27
C LEU A 16 -46.76 1.32 -25.64
N VAL A 17 -47.90 0.62 -25.64
CA VAL A 17 -48.13 -0.74 -26.15
C VAL A 17 -48.46 -0.62 -27.63
N GLY A 18 -47.81 -1.37 -28.47
CA GLY A 18 -48.14 -1.55 -29.87
C GLY A 18 -47.89 -2.98 -30.28
N GLY A 19 -48.96 -3.76 -30.40
CA GLY A 19 -48.96 -5.08 -31.00
C GLY A 19 -49.26 -4.97 -32.50
N CYS A 20 -48.84 -5.97 -33.28
CA CYS A 20 -49.45 -6.43 -34.54
C CYS A 20 -48.78 -7.72 -34.98
N ASP A 21 -49.52 -8.77 -34.95
CA ASP A 21 -50.01 -9.70 -35.98
C ASP A 21 -49.00 -10.52 -36.80
N ARG A 22 -49.22 -11.84 -36.66
CA ARG A 22 -48.77 -12.91 -37.58
C ARG A 22 -49.73 -13.05 -38.78
N PRO A 23 -49.23 -13.59 -39.90
CA PRO A 23 -49.97 -14.68 -40.55
C PRO A 23 -49.15 -15.97 -40.72
N ALA A 24 -49.88 -17.05 -40.70
CA ALA A 24 -49.45 -18.44 -40.78
C ALA A 24 -49.37 -19.02 -42.21
N GLY A 25 -48.46 -19.99 -42.35
CA GLY A 25 -48.52 -21.18 -43.19
C GLY A 25 -47.63 -21.21 -44.44
N PRO A 26 -47.39 -22.39 -45.03
CA PRO A 26 -47.67 -23.77 -44.63
C PRO A 26 -46.43 -24.71 -44.64
N SER A 27 -46.61 -25.89 -44.08
CA SER A 27 -45.71 -27.05 -44.00
C SER A 27 -45.19 -27.58 -45.36
N ALA A 28 -43.91 -28.01 -45.32
CA ALA A 28 -43.44 -29.08 -46.20
C ALA A 28 -42.38 -29.91 -45.51
N ASP A 29 -42.65 -31.20 -45.38
CA ASP A 29 -41.80 -32.26 -44.91
C ASP A 29 -40.48 -32.36 -45.68
N ALA A 30 -39.34 -32.51 -44.97
CA ALA A 30 -38.20 -33.24 -45.49
C ALA A 30 -37.34 -33.69 -44.29
N ALA A 31 -37.09 -34.97 -44.22
CA ALA A 31 -36.40 -35.76 -43.24
C ALA A 31 -34.90 -35.54 -43.23
N PRO A 32 -34.15 -36.09 -42.25
CA PRO A 32 -32.98 -35.51 -41.62
C PRO A 32 -31.66 -35.82 -42.33
N SER A 33 -30.83 -34.83 -42.52
CA SER A 33 -29.43 -35.03 -42.83
C SER A 33 -28.61 -34.66 -41.56
N SER A 34 -28.07 -35.69 -40.97
CA SER A 34 -27.13 -35.57 -39.84
C SER A 34 -25.83 -34.95 -40.31
N ALA A 35 -25.65 -33.65 -40.06
CA ALA A 35 -24.37 -33.00 -40.14
C ALA A 35 -23.59 -33.22 -38.83
N PRO A 36 -22.29 -33.52 -38.89
CA PRO A 36 -21.49 -33.68 -37.69
C PRO A 36 -21.37 -32.34 -36.96
N SER A 37 -21.66 -32.34 -35.64
CA SER A 37 -21.40 -31.21 -34.75
C SER A 37 -19.95 -30.74 -34.89
N PRO A 38 -19.69 -29.42 -34.99
CA PRO A 38 -18.35 -28.90 -34.92
C PRO A 38 -17.79 -29.22 -33.52
N SER A 39 -16.69 -29.97 -33.50
CA SER A 39 -15.90 -30.21 -32.29
C SER A 39 -15.56 -28.87 -31.65
N ALA A 40 -15.89 -28.71 -30.39
CA ALA A 40 -15.47 -27.58 -29.60
C ALA A 40 -13.94 -27.39 -29.73
N PRO A 41 -13.43 -26.16 -29.90
CA PRO A 41 -12.02 -25.92 -29.94
C PRO A 41 -11.40 -26.43 -28.60
N PRO A 42 -10.19 -27.03 -28.62
CA PRO A 42 -9.55 -27.49 -27.42
C PRO A 42 -9.42 -26.29 -26.48
N SER A 43 -9.92 -26.44 -25.25
CA SER A 43 -9.66 -25.47 -24.18
C SER A 43 -8.19 -25.14 -24.20
N ALA A 44 -7.88 -23.89 -24.51
CA ALA A 44 -6.51 -23.39 -24.39
C ALA A 44 -6.09 -23.65 -22.95
N SER A 45 -5.19 -24.61 -22.78
CA SER A 45 -4.50 -24.84 -21.52
C SER A 45 -3.93 -23.49 -21.11
N ALA A 46 -4.45 -22.92 -20.04
CA ALA A 46 -3.90 -21.70 -19.46
C ALA A 46 -2.43 -21.98 -19.19
N GLY A 47 -1.56 -21.33 -19.96
CA GLY A 47 -0.13 -21.41 -19.76
C GLY A 47 0.20 -21.06 -18.29
N PRO A 48 1.33 -21.51 -17.76
CA PRO A 48 1.68 -21.27 -16.37
C PRO A 48 1.61 -19.77 -16.11
N VAL A 49 0.74 -19.38 -15.21
CA VAL A 49 0.63 -17.99 -14.74
C VAL A 49 1.97 -17.64 -14.12
N LEU A 50 2.75 -16.79 -14.78
CA LEU A 50 4.09 -16.33 -14.37
C LEU A 50 4.00 -15.36 -13.17
N ASN A 51 3.00 -15.52 -12.32
CA ASN A 51 2.80 -14.73 -11.13
C ASN A 51 3.74 -15.19 -10.02
N ALA A 52 4.20 -14.24 -9.21
CA ALA A 52 4.89 -14.51 -7.97
C ALA A 52 4.11 -15.58 -7.17
N THR A 53 4.84 -16.54 -6.59
CA THR A 53 4.24 -17.66 -5.89
C THR A 53 3.51 -17.16 -4.64
N PRO A 54 2.22 -17.43 -4.45
CA PRO A 54 1.55 -17.08 -3.21
C PRO A 54 2.20 -17.81 -2.04
N PHE A 55 2.05 -17.22 -0.85
CA PHE A 55 2.59 -17.78 0.39
C PHE A 55 2.04 -19.18 0.67
N SER A 56 2.86 -20.04 1.24
CA SER A 56 2.37 -21.24 1.93
C SER A 56 1.72 -20.83 3.25
N GLU A 57 0.45 -21.19 3.47
CA GLU A 57 -0.24 -20.91 4.73
C GLU A 57 0.50 -21.46 5.94
N ALA A 58 1.11 -22.64 5.80
CA ALA A 58 1.88 -23.27 6.86
C ALA A 58 3.12 -22.44 7.23
N GLU A 59 3.79 -21.86 6.23
CA GLU A 59 4.96 -21.01 6.44
C GLU A 59 4.56 -19.67 7.07
N VAL A 60 3.50 -19.04 6.58
CA VAL A 60 2.95 -17.82 7.18
C VAL A 60 2.64 -18.07 8.65
N ARG A 61 1.87 -19.12 8.96
CA ARG A 61 1.51 -19.48 10.34
C ARG A 61 2.73 -19.69 11.21
N ARG A 62 3.74 -20.41 10.72
CA ARG A 62 4.98 -20.66 11.45
C ARG A 62 5.74 -19.39 11.81
N LEU A 63 5.70 -18.35 10.96
CA LEU A 63 6.47 -17.12 11.17
C LEU A 63 5.71 -16.04 11.94
N VAL A 64 4.39 -15.89 11.71
CA VAL A 64 3.58 -14.85 12.37
C VAL A 64 2.88 -15.32 13.65
N ASN A 65 2.67 -16.63 13.77
CA ASN A 65 2.02 -17.25 14.94
C ASN A 65 2.71 -18.58 15.31
N PRO A 66 3.99 -18.55 15.72
CA PRO A 66 4.77 -19.76 15.97
C PRO A 66 4.23 -20.64 17.12
N LYS A 67 3.48 -20.04 18.04
CA LYS A 67 2.84 -20.76 19.15
C LYS A 67 1.49 -21.36 18.79
N GLY A 68 0.95 -21.07 17.60
CA GLY A 68 -0.38 -21.58 17.19
C GLY A 68 -1.53 -21.02 18.03
N GLU A 69 -1.36 -19.82 18.58
CA GLU A 69 -2.38 -19.17 19.41
C GLU A 69 -3.64 -18.86 18.58
N GLN A 70 -4.81 -18.96 19.22
CA GLN A 70 -6.05 -18.49 18.61
C GLN A 70 -6.01 -16.95 18.48
N PRO A 71 -6.68 -16.39 17.44
CA PRO A 71 -6.83 -14.96 17.33
C PRO A 71 -7.34 -14.34 18.63
N TYR A 72 -6.68 -13.29 19.09
CA TYR A 72 -7.05 -12.59 20.32
C TYR A 72 -8.50 -12.11 20.25
N ARG A 73 -9.29 -12.47 21.27
CA ARG A 73 -10.71 -12.11 21.40
C ARG A 73 -11.02 -11.36 22.69
N GLY A 74 -10.00 -11.04 23.48
CA GLY A 74 -10.15 -10.26 24.70
C GLY A 74 -10.39 -8.77 24.41
N PRO A 75 -10.47 -7.96 25.48
CA PRO A 75 -10.68 -6.52 25.37
C PRO A 75 -9.50 -5.84 24.66
N THR A 76 -9.82 -4.86 23.81
CA THR A 76 -8.84 -4.09 23.05
C THR A 76 -9.05 -2.59 23.21
N GLY A 77 -8.01 -1.81 22.92
CA GLY A 77 -8.06 -0.36 22.80
C GLY A 77 -7.42 0.14 21.52
N THR A 78 -7.37 1.44 21.40
CA THR A 78 -6.78 2.17 20.27
C THR A 78 -5.63 3.04 20.77
N LEU A 79 -4.55 3.10 20.02
CA LEU A 79 -3.46 4.06 20.20
C LEU A 79 -3.45 5.02 19.02
N ARG A 80 -3.42 6.32 19.29
CA ARG A 80 -3.28 7.35 18.27
C ARG A 80 -2.38 8.48 18.74
N GLY A 81 -1.89 9.27 17.82
CA GLY A 81 -1.04 10.41 18.12
C GLY A 81 -0.40 11.00 16.90
N THR A 82 0.55 11.89 17.11
CA THR A 82 1.29 12.57 16.05
C THR A 82 2.78 12.33 16.23
N VAL A 83 3.48 12.10 15.13
CA VAL A 83 4.95 12.04 15.12
C VAL A 83 5.49 13.35 14.58
N THR A 84 6.44 13.94 15.32
CA THR A 84 7.13 15.17 14.94
C THR A 84 8.65 14.98 14.89
N VAL A 85 9.34 15.87 14.17
CA VAL A 85 10.81 15.89 14.15
C VAL A 85 11.36 17.11 14.86
N LYS A 86 12.41 16.90 15.68
CA LYS A 86 13.23 17.92 16.33
C LYS A 86 14.61 17.98 15.66
N GLY A 87 15.20 19.17 15.65
CA GLY A 87 16.53 19.40 15.06
C GLY A 87 16.45 20.00 13.66
N ASP A 88 17.33 19.56 12.78
CA ASP A 88 17.44 20.13 11.43
C ASP A 88 16.22 19.85 10.54
N PRO A 89 15.89 20.75 9.60
CA PRO A 89 14.85 20.48 8.61
C PRO A 89 15.31 19.44 7.58
N ALA A 90 14.35 18.79 6.93
CA ALA A 90 14.62 17.82 5.86
C ALA A 90 15.47 18.44 4.75
N PRO A 91 16.70 17.93 4.49
CA PRO A 91 17.55 18.44 3.42
C PRO A 91 16.93 18.20 2.04
N ALA A 92 17.09 19.20 1.15
CA ALA A 92 16.73 19.02 -0.25
C ALA A 92 17.71 18.05 -0.94
N LEU A 93 17.21 17.32 -1.93
CA LEU A 93 17.95 16.36 -2.77
C LEU A 93 17.99 16.86 -4.21
N PRO A 94 18.83 17.85 -4.56
CA PRO A 94 18.86 18.47 -5.90
C PRO A 94 19.17 17.46 -7.00
N ASP A 95 20.07 16.49 -6.76
CA ASP A 95 20.42 15.46 -7.73
C ASP A 95 19.27 14.51 -8.06
N VAL A 96 18.37 14.26 -7.11
CA VAL A 96 17.13 13.51 -7.32
C VAL A 96 16.13 14.36 -8.07
N THR A 97 15.93 15.61 -7.60
CA THR A 97 14.95 16.54 -8.19
C THR A 97 15.25 16.84 -9.65
N ALA A 98 16.53 16.96 -10.03
CA ALA A 98 16.95 17.19 -11.41
C ALA A 98 16.60 16.03 -12.36
N LYS A 99 16.41 14.83 -11.85
CA LYS A 99 16.03 13.64 -12.63
C LYS A 99 14.51 13.44 -12.77
N ILE A 100 13.70 14.24 -12.07
CA ILE A 100 12.25 14.13 -12.07
C ILE A 100 11.68 14.97 -13.22
N PRO A 101 11.03 14.34 -14.22
CA PRO A 101 10.37 15.05 -15.31
C PRO A 101 9.24 15.96 -14.80
N ASP A 102 8.95 17.05 -15.54
CA ASP A 102 7.90 18.00 -15.15
C ASP A 102 6.49 17.40 -15.14
N LYS A 103 6.24 16.38 -15.95
CA LYS A 103 4.98 15.63 -15.95
C LYS A 103 4.73 14.86 -14.63
N CYS A 104 5.77 14.54 -13.89
CA CYS A 104 5.73 13.78 -12.63
C CYS A 104 5.37 14.70 -11.44
N LYS A 105 4.09 15.10 -11.36
CA LYS A 105 3.63 16.17 -10.46
C LYS A 105 3.83 15.88 -8.97
N ASN A 106 3.67 14.62 -8.53
CA ASN A 106 3.76 14.24 -7.12
C ASN A 106 5.20 13.86 -6.71
N ALA A 107 6.04 13.47 -7.67
CA ALA A 107 7.36 12.93 -7.40
C ALA A 107 8.28 13.90 -6.61
N ARG A 108 8.25 15.20 -6.94
CA ARG A 108 9.09 16.19 -6.24
C ARG A 108 8.71 16.34 -4.77
N ALA A 109 7.42 16.28 -4.45
CA ALA A 109 6.93 16.34 -3.07
C ALA A 109 7.31 15.09 -2.27
N VAL A 110 7.33 13.92 -2.92
CA VAL A 110 7.66 12.65 -2.26
C VAL A 110 9.17 12.42 -2.17
N TYR A 111 9.94 12.71 -3.24
CA TYR A 111 11.36 12.32 -3.35
C TYR A 111 12.35 13.47 -3.32
N GLY A 112 11.90 14.73 -3.37
CA GLY A 112 12.78 15.90 -3.48
C GLY A 112 13.52 16.29 -2.20
N ARG A 113 13.22 15.67 -1.06
CA ARG A 113 13.88 15.88 0.24
C ARG A 113 14.30 14.56 0.87
N ALA A 114 15.20 14.60 1.83
CA ALA A 114 15.67 13.40 2.51
C ALA A 114 14.53 12.65 3.22
N PHE A 115 13.60 13.36 3.81
CA PHE A 115 12.34 12.82 4.35
C PHE A 115 11.21 13.83 4.14
N ARG A 116 9.96 13.40 4.30
CA ARG A 116 8.78 14.24 4.11
C ARG A 116 8.36 14.86 5.44
N GLU A 117 8.42 16.17 5.48
CA GLU A 117 8.03 16.99 6.63
C GLU A 117 6.81 17.83 6.27
N GLY A 118 5.77 17.76 7.09
CA GLY A 118 4.55 18.54 6.95
C GLY A 118 4.56 19.82 7.79
N MET A 119 3.37 20.37 8.03
CA MET A 119 3.21 21.54 8.86
C MET A 119 3.54 21.23 10.33
N VAL A 120 4.01 22.26 11.08
CA VAL A 120 4.32 22.15 12.50
C VAL A 120 5.32 21.01 12.80
N ARG A 121 6.25 20.77 11.87
CA ARG A 121 7.27 19.73 12.03
C ARG A 121 6.72 18.30 12.08
N SER A 122 5.48 18.08 11.63
CA SER A 122 4.91 16.73 11.52
C SER A 122 5.72 15.88 10.54
N LEU A 123 5.84 14.58 10.81
CA LEU A 123 6.75 13.70 10.10
C LEU A 123 5.99 12.57 9.40
N ALA A 124 6.04 12.55 8.08
CA ALA A 124 5.50 11.46 7.27
C ALA A 124 6.48 10.28 7.17
N ASP A 125 5.97 9.15 6.73
CA ASP A 125 6.74 7.93 6.46
C ASP A 125 7.39 7.31 7.70
N VAL A 126 6.91 7.62 8.89
CA VAL A 126 7.35 6.97 10.12
C VAL A 126 6.55 5.69 10.32
N LEU A 127 7.24 4.58 10.45
CA LEU A 127 6.64 3.31 10.87
C LEU A 127 6.45 3.35 12.38
N VAL A 128 5.19 3.32 12.83
CA VAL A 128 4.83 3.19 14.24
C VAL A 128 4.33 1.77 14.49
N THR A 129 4.88 1.10 15.49
CA THR A 129 4.55 -0.29 15.82
C THR A 129 4.25 -0.43 17.31
N VAL A 130 3.32 -1.33 17.64
CA VAL A 130 3.00 -1.72 19.01
C VAL A 130 3.37 -3.18 19.20
N THR A 131 4.13 -3.46 20.24
CA THR A 131 4.62 -4.80 20.59
C THR A 131 4.46 -5.07 22.09
N GLU A 132 4.84 -6.27 22.54
CA GLU A 132 4.77 -6.69 23.95
C GLU A 132 3.34 -6.80 24.52
N TYR A 133 2.34 -7.04 23.67
CA TYR A 133 0.97 -7.35 24.09
C TYR A 133 0.74 -8.88 24.13
N PRO A 134 -0.24 -9.36 24.92
CA PRO A 134 -0.58 -10.80 24.98
C PRO A 134 -1.35 -11.26 23.74
N GLY A 135 -1.13 -12.52 23.32
CA GLY A 135 -1.91 -13.22 22.31
C GLY A 135 -1.53 -12.84 20.87
N PHE A 136 -2.27 -13.42 19.93
CA PHE A 136 -2.05 -13.25 18.48
C PHE A 136 -3.10 -12.31 17.87
N VAL A 137 -2.63 -11.23 17.24
CA VAL A 137 -3.46 -10.30 16.46
C VAL A 137 -3.24 -10.58 14.98
N PRO A 138 -4.22 -11.12 14.25
CA PRO A 138 -4.08 -11.46 12.84
C PRO A 138 -4.06 -10.21 11.96
N ALA A 139 -3.48 -10.33 10.77
CA ALA A 139 -3.51 -9.29 9.74
C ALA A 139 -4.95 -8.98 9.31
N LYS A 140 -5.21 -7.71 8.97
CA LYS A 140 -6.47 -7.25 8.41
C LYS A 140 -6.38 -7.31 6.88
N GLY A 141 -7.08 -8.26 6.26
CA GLY A 141 -7.12 -8.40 4.80
C GLY A 141 -5.91 -9.13 4.21
N GLU A 142 -5.96 -9.37 2.90
CA GLU A 142 -4.96 -10.16 2.14
C GLU A 142 -3.90 -9.31 1.46
N ALA A 143 -4.15 -8.02 1.27
CA ALA A 143 -3.28 -7.13 0.52
C ALA A 143 -3.26 -5.71 1.07
N VAL A 144 -2.14 -5.04 0.85
CA VAL A 144 -1.99 -3.60 0.97
C VAL A 144 -1.98 -3.00 -0.43
N THR A 145 -2.93 -2.12 -0.74
CA THR A 145 -3.02 -1.49 -2.06
C THR A 145 -2.21 -0.19 -2.08
N LEU A 146 -1.40 -0.04 -3.12
CA LEU A 146 -0.63 1.16 -3.42
C LEU A 146 -1.16 1.80 -4.69
N ASP A 147 -1.88 2.90 -4.53
CA ASP A 147 -2.33 3.73 -5.63
C ASP A 147 -1.20 4.67 -6.04
N THR A 148 -0.62 4.43 -7.22
CA THR A 148 0.53 5.17 -7.75
C THR A 148 0.05 6.25 -8.70
N GLU A 149 0.47 7.50 -8.48
CA GLU A 149 0.02 8.67 -9.24
C GLU A 149 1.09 9.76 -9.31
N GLY A 150 1.20 10.46 -10.45
CA GLY A 150 2.15 11.56 -10.65
C GLY A 150 3.61 11.13 -10.47
N CYS A 151 3.93 9.91 -10.91
CA CYS A 151 5.21 9.24 -10.76
C CYS A 151 5.66 9.13 -9.29
N ALA A 152 4.74 8.79 -8.40
CA ALA A 152 5.05 8.60 -6.98
C ALA A 152 4.23 7.46 -6.36
N PHE A 153 4.86 6.69 -5.49
CA PHE A 153 4.15 5.87 -4.52
C PHE A 153 3.45 6.77 -3.49
N PRO A 154 2.39 6.30 -2.80
CA PRO A 154 1.66 7.12 -1.83
C PRO A 154 2.54 7.58 -0.65
N GLY A 155 3.65 6.88 -0.41
CA GLY A 155 4.63 7.19 0.63
C GLY A 155 5.97 6.56 0.34
N ARG A 156 6.96 6.85 1.20
CA ARG A 156 8.30 6.26 1.13
C ARG A 156 8.48 5.10 2.11
N THR A 157 7.50 4.89 2.99
CA THR A 157 7.45 3.75 3.90
C THR A 157 6.13 3.04 3.71
N ILE A 158 6.19 1.74 3.55
CA ILE A 158 5.05 0.84 3.38
C ILE A 158 5.21 -0.26 4.41
N ALA A 159 4.14 -0.64 5.07
CA ALA A 159 4.16 -1.73 6.03
C ALA A 159 3.03 -2.73 5.75
N LEU A 160 3.34 -4.01 5.94
CA LEU A 160 2.38 -5.10 5.83
C LEU A 160 2.78 -6.24 6.77
N THR A 161 1.81 -7.06 7.12
CA THR A 161 2.06 -8.30 7.86
C THR A 161 2.47 -9.41 6.88
N TYR A 162 3.43 -10.23 7.25
CA TYR A 162 3.83 -11.38 6.44
C TYR A 162 2.63 -12.30 6.17
N GLY A 163 2.44 -12.66 4.91
CA GLY A 163 1.24 -13.31 4.38
C GLY A 163 0.35 -12.36 3.58
N GLN A 164 0.47 -11.05 3.75
CA GLN A 164 -0.15 -10.07 2.86
C GLN A 164 0.74 -9.81 1.64
N ARG A 165 0.13 -9.45 0.52
CA ARG A 165 0.80 -8.99 -0.70
C ARG A 165 0.67 -7.47 -0.86
N LEU A 166 1.50 -6.89 -1.73
CA LEU A 166 1.32 -5.53 -2.23
C LEU A 166 0.59 -5.58 -3.56
N ASP A 167 -0.48 -4.81 -3.69
CA ASP A 167 -1.24 -4.61 -4.92
C ASP A 167 -0.94 -3.20 -5.44
N VAL A 168 -0.06 -3.06 -6.44
CA VAL A 168 0.32 -1.76 -7.01
C VAL A 168 -0.55 -1.45 -8.21
N LYS A 169 -1.22 -0.28 -8.19
CA LYS A 169 -2.14 0.18 -9.24
C LYS A 169 -1.70 1.52 -9.80
N SER A 170 -1.85 1.71 -11.11
CA SER A 170 -1.80 3.04 -11.72
C SER A 170 -3.14 3.75 -11.53
N LYS A 171 -3.12 4.97 -11.00
CA LYS A 171 -4.28 5.85 -10.83
C LYS A 171 -4.32 7.01 -11.81
N ASP A 172 -3.26 7.21 -12.54
CA ASP A 172 -3.14 8.23 -13.58
C ASP A 172 -2.97 7.60 -14.98
N GLY A 173 -2.58 8.39 -15.96
CA GLY A 173 -2.35 7.94 -17.33
C GLY A 173 -0.97 7.29 -17.56
N GLU A 174 -0.14 7.14 -16.53
CA GLU A 174 1.22 6.61 -16.68
C GLU A 174 1.30 5.12 -16.34
N PRO A 175 2.06 4.33 -17.10
CA PRO A 175 2.38 2.96 -16.72
C PRO A 175 3.49 2.94 -15.67
N TYR A 176 3.49 1.92 -14.80
CA TYR A 176 4.51 1.69 -13.79
C TYR A 176 4.99 0.24 -13.84
N VAL A 177 6.28 0.03 -13.58
CA VAL A 177 6.89 -1.32 -13.49
C VAL A 177 7.45 -1.51 -12.08
N PRO A 178 6.57 -1.74 -11.09
CA PRO A 178 6.98 -1.89 -9.71
C PRO A 178 7.72 -3.21 -9.48
N LYS A 179 8.83 -3.14 -8.74
CA LYS A 179 9.64 -4.30 -8.38
C LYS A 179 10.02 -4.27 -6.91
N LEU A 180 9.72 -5.37 -6.22
CA LEU A 180 10.14 -5.57 -4.85
C LEU A 180 11.52 -6.24 -4.85
N MET A 181 12.56 -5.48 -4.50
CA MET A 181 13.93 -5.98 -4.46
C MET A 181 14.07 -7.01 -3.32
N GLY A 182 14.59 -8.19 -3.65
CA GLY A 182 14.65 -9.33 -2.73
C GLY A 182 13.35 -10.14 -2.61
N GLY A 183 12.27 -9.72 -3.31
CA GLY A 183 11.05 -10.50 -3.43
C GLY A 183 11.18 -11.62 -4.47
N GLN A 184 10.24 -12.57 -4.42
CA GLN A 184 10.13 -13.60 -5.46
C GLN A 184 9.35 -13.03 -6.66
N MET A 185 10.08 -12.62 -7.69
CA MET A 185 9.50 -12.27 -8.99
C MET A 185 10.15 -13.07 -10.10
N ARG A 186 9.33 -13.69 -10.95
CA ARG A 186 9.79 -14.44 -12.13
C ARG A 186 9.75 -13.60 -13.41
N ALA A 187 9.02 -12.49 -13.40
CA ALA A 187 8.90 -11.59 -14.55
C ALA A 187 8.60 -10.17 -14.08
N ASP A 188 9.01 -9.18 -14.87
CA ASP A 188 8.60 -7.79 -14.65
C ASP A 188 7.16 -7.63 -15.11
N MET A 189 6.33 -6.97 -14.30
CA MET A 189 4.91 -6.75 -14.54
C MET A 189 4.63 -5.25 -14.61
N ILE A 190 3.68 -4.89 -15.48
CA ILE A 190 3.34 -3.49 -15.73
C ILE A 190 1.97 -3.19 -15.13
N ALA A 191 1.90 -2.20 -14.24
CA ALA A 191 0.65 -1.60 -13.80
C ALA A 191 0.24 -0.55 -14.84
N VAL A 192 -0.78 -0.87 -15.61
CA VAL A 192 -1.33 0.03 -16.64
C VAL A 192 -2.54 0.78 -16.11
N PRO A 193 -2.83 2.00 -16.63
CA PRO A 193 -4.03 2.76 -16.30
C PRO A 193 -5.31 1.93 -16.47
N GLY A 194 -6.15 1.90 -15.42
CA GLY A 194 -7.39 1.12 -15.42
C GLY A 194 -7.23 -0.41 -15.47
N GLY A 195 -6.00 -0.90 -15.44
CA GLY A 195 -5.69 -2.33 -15.44
C GLY A 195 -5.75 -2.98 -14.07
N SER A 196 -5.47 -4.28 -14.04
CA SER A 196 -5.32 -5.04 -12.81
C SER A 196 -4.08 -4.61 -12.04
N ALA A 197 -4.14 -4.73 -10.71
CA ALA A 197 -2.98 -4.47 -9.87
C ALA A 197 -1.82 -5.44 -10.17
N VAL A 198 -0.61 -4.92 -10.14
CA VAL A 198 0.60 -5.75 -10.06
C VAL A 198 0.72 -6.28 -8.64
N LYS A 199 0.73 -7.60 -8.50
CA LYS A 199 0.80 -8.29 -7.21
C LYS A 199 2.23 -8.65 -6.87
N LEU A 200 2.73 -8.10 -5.77
CA LEU A 200 4.09 -8.35 -5.28
C LEU A 200 4.03 -9.12 -3.96
N TYR A 201 4.81 -10.18 -3.86
CA TYR A 201 4.83 -11.07 -2.69
C TYR A 201 6.20 -11.00 -2.02
N PRO A 202 6.29 -10.48 -0.77
CA PRO A 202 7.51 -10.54 0.01
C PRO A 202 7.85 -12.00 0.36
N HIS A 203 9.12 -12.37 0.31
CA HIS A 203 9.54 -13.76 0.52
C HIS A 203 9.53 -14.19 1.99
N VAL A 204 10.00 -13.31 2.88
CA VAL A 204 10.09 -13.54 4.33
C VAL A 204 9.83 -12.23 5.07
N PRO A 205 9.56 -12.25 6.37
CA PRO A 205 9.56 -11.04 7.19
C PRO A 205 10.89 -10.31 7.11
N GLY A 206 10.87 -8.97 6.99
CA GLY A 206 12.07 -8.16 6.89
C GLY A 206 11.82 -6.81 6.19
N ARG A 207 12.91 -6.12 5.87
CA ARG A 207 12.89 -4.85 5.13
C ARG A 207 13.24 -5.13 3.67
N TYR A 208 12.43 -4.59 2.77
CA TYR A 208 12.61 -4.64 1.32
C TYR A 208 12.68 -3.24 0.75
N THR A 209 13.11 -3.13 -0.49
CA THR A 209 13.02 -1.88 -1.26
C THR A 209 12.06 -2.08 -2.42
N LEU A 210 11.01 -1.26 -2.50
CA LEU A 210 10.15 -1.16 -3.66
C LEU A 210 10.71 -0.07 -4.58
N ILE A 211 10.91 -0.42 -5.85
CA ILE A 211 11.34 0.52 -6.89
C ILE A 211 10.34 0.50 -8.04
N ASP A 212 10.32 1.56 -8.84
CA ASP A 212 9.73 1.54 -10.17
C ASP A 212 10.86 1.53 -11.21
N GLN A 213 10.83 0.58 -12.17
CA GLN A 213 11.90 0.42 -13.14
C GLN A 213 11.86 1.47 -14.27
N MET A 214 10.70 2.13 -14.47
CA MET A 214 10.56 3.22 -15.41
C MET A 214 10.97 4.57 -14.82
N HIS A 215 10.77 4.72 -13.50
CA HIS A 215 11.02 5.96 -12.76
C HIS A 215 11.98 5.68 -11.61
N LEU A 216 13.28 5.56 -11.90
CA LEU A 216 14.30 5.10 -10.94
C LEU A 216 14.44 5.95 -9.66
N PHE A 217 13.88 7.14 -9.63
CA PHE A 217 13.77 7.96 -8.42
C PHE A 217 12.63 7.51 -7.48
N MET A 218 11.70 6.70 -7.97
CA MET A 218 10.61 6.13 -7.17
C MET A 218 11.15 4.97 -6.34
N VAL A 219 11.41 5.25 -5.08
CA VAL A 219 11.93 4.27 -4.12
C VAL A 219 11.14 4.37 -2.82
N ALA A 220 10.74 3.23 -2.26
CA ALA A 220 10.12 3.14 -0.96
C ALA A 220 10.67 1.94 -0.16
N ASP A 221 10.73 2.10 1.16
CA ASP A 221 11.01 1.01 2.09
C ASP A 221 9.73 0.22 2.35
N VAL A 222 9.83 -1.10 2.31
CA VAL A 222 8.71 -2.00 2.62
C VAL A 222 9.08 -2.85 3.82
N PHE A 223 8.32 -2.71 4.90
CA PHE A 223 8.48 -3.49 6.12
C PHE A 223 7.45 -4.61 6.18
N VAL A 224 7.93 -5.83 6.15
CA VAL A 224 7.12 -7.04 6.29
C VAL A 224 7.25 -7.54 7.72
N LEU A 225 6.21 -7.32 8.50
CA LEU A 225 6.18 -7.53 9.94
C LEU A 225 5.56 -8.89 10.30
N LYS A 226 5.89 -9.40 11.48
CA LYS A 226 5.28 -10.63 12.02
C LYS A 226 4.01 -10.37 12.83
N TYR A 227 3.58 -9.13 12.96
CA TYR A 227 2.43 -8.67 13.74
C TYR A 227 1.67 -7.60 12.96
N ALA A 228 0.39 -7.38 13.33
CA ALA A 228 -0.52 -6.51 12.60
C ALA A 228 -0.80 -5.16 13.29
N THR A 229 -0.14 -4.89 14.42
CA THR A 229 -0.32 -3.70 15.23
C THR A 229 0.69 -2.62 14.85
N PHE A 230 0.46 -2.00 13.72
CA PHE A 230 1.29 -0.92 13.18
C PHE A 230 0.48 0.06 12.35
N ASP A 231 1.07 1.23 12.12
CA ASP A 231 0.62 2.24 11.16
C ASP A 231 1.81 3.00 10.58
N VAL A 232 1.60 3.72 9.48
CA VAL A 232 2.62 4.57 8.86
C VAL A 232 2.06 5.98 8.73
N THR A 233 2.79 6.97 9.25
CA THR A 233 2.31 8.34 9.29
C THR A 233 2.19 9.00 7.93
N GLY A 234 1.12 9.80 7.75
CA GLY A 234 0.94 10.74 6.64
C GLY A 234 1.70 12.06 6.84
N LEU A 235 1.51 13.02 5.93
CA LEU A 235 2.12 14.37 6.03
C LEU A 235 1.66 15.16 7.27
N ASP A 236 0.52 14.83 7.83
CA ASP A 236 0.04 15.39 9.09
C ASP A 236 0.71 14.76 10.32
N GLY A 237 1.57 13.77 10.11
CA GLY A 237 2.28 13.02 11.15
C GLY A 237 1.40 12.09 11.96
N LYS A 238 0.10 11.97 11.65
CA LYS A 238 -0.83 11.18 12.44
C LYS A 238 -0.67 9.69 12.20
N TYR A 239 -0.94 8.94 13.27
CA TYR A 239 -1.07 7.49 13.24
C TYR A 239 -2.23 7.03 14.11
N GLU A 240 -2.85 5.90 13.75
CA GLU A 240 -3.90 5.25 14.54
C GLU A 240 -3.81 3.73 14.42
N ILE A 241 -3.59 3.07 15.55
CA ILE A 241 -3.49 1.62 15.65
C ILE A 241 -4.62 1.11 16.52
N THR A 242 -5.55 0.36 15.91
CA THR A 242 -6.75 -0.18 16.55
C THR A 242 -6.63 -1.66 16.83
N GLY A 243 -7.41 -2.15 17.83
CA GLY A 243 -7.46 -3.58 18.16
C GLY A 243 -6.22 -4.06 18.90
N ILE A 244 -5.56 -3.19 19.64
CA ILE A 244 -4.42 -3.54 20.49
C ILE A 244 -4.97 -4.21 21.77
N PRO A 245 -4.50 -5.42 22.15
CA PRO A 245 -4.83 -6.03 23.41
C PRO A 245 -4.54 -5.12 24.60
N VAL A 246 -5.41 -5.11 25.61
CA VAL A 246 -5.22 -4.29 26.82
C VAL A 246 -3.99 -4.73 27.60
N GLY A 247 -3.34 -3.76 28.26
CA GLY A 247 -2.14 -4.00 29.05
C GLY A 247 -1.07 -2.95 28.81
N GLU A 248 0.08 -3.14 29.44
CA GLU A 248 1.27 -2.34 29.14
C GLU A 248 1.89 -2.85 27.85
N VAL A 249 2.14 -1.94 26.90
CA VAL A 249 2.71 -2.24 25.57
C VAL A 249 3.89 -1.34 25.28
N SER A 250 4.74 -1.79 24.36
CA SER A 250 5.87 -1.02 23.86
C SER A 250 5.51 -0.41 22.50
N VAL A 251 5.61 0.90 22.37
CA VAL A 251 5.36 1.67 21.15
C VAL A 251 6.71 2.12 20.60
N ASN A 252 6.97 1.74 19.35
CA ASN A 252 8.22 2.08 18.65
C ASN A 252 7.88 2.90 17.41
N ALA A 253 8.67 3.96 17.16
CA ALA A 253 8.61 4.72 15.92
C ALA A 253 9.99 4.68 15.23
N LEU A 254 9.98 4.49 13.91
CA LEU A 254 11.18 4.43 13.07
C LEU A 254 10.98 5.29 11.83
N LEU A 255 11.90 6.23 11.58
CA LEU A 255 12.05 6.90 10.29
C LEU A 255 13.13 6.17 9.48
N PRO A 256 12.77 5.39 8.43
CA PRO A 256 13.71 4.47 7.79
C PRO A 256 14.92 5.12 7.13
N VAL A 257 14.73 6.32 6.56
CA VAL A 257 15.79 7.00 5.80
C VAL A 257 16.96 7.47 6.65
N THR A 258 16.72 7.81 7.91
CA THR A 258 17.74 8.24 8.88
C THR A 258 18.03 7.19 9.94
N MET A 259 17.22 6.14 10.00
CA MET A 259 17.20 5.15 11.08
C MET A 259 16.95 5.76 12.46
N ALA A 260 16.40 6.98 12.51
CA ALA A 260 16.01 7.60 13.77
C ALA A 260 14.86 6.82 14.40
N THR A 261 14.98 6.54 15.69
CA THR A 261 14.00 5.75 16.43
C THR A 261 13.67 6.40 17.78
N THR A 262 12.44 6.12 18.25
CA THR A 262 12.06 6.38 19.66
C THR A 262 11.18 5.24 20.14
N GLN A 263 11.20 4.99 21.44
CA GLN A 263 10.42 3.96 22.10
C GLN A 263 9.78 4.52 23.37
N LYS A 264 8.50 4.20 23.58
CA LYS A 264 7.77 4.54 24.81
C LYS A 264 6.92 3.36 25.25
N LYS A 265 6.70 3.22 26.55
CA LYS A 265 5.72 2.31 27.11
C LYS A 265 4.43 3.05 27.40
N VAL A 266 3.29 2.40 27.15
CA VAL A 266 1.97 2.95 27.41
C VAL A 266 1.00 1.85 27.81
N LYS A 267 0.02 2.19 28.63
CA LYS A 267 -1.03 1.27 29.03
C LYS A 267 -2.24 1.42 28.12
N ILE A 268 -2.62 0.35 27.45
CA ILE A 268 -3.85 0.27 26.64
C ILE A 268 -5.00 -0.14 27.56
N GLU A 269 -6.10 0.59 27.49
CA GLU A 269 -7.32 0.35 28.26
C GLU A 269 -8.48 -0.05 27.35
N GLU A 270 -9.37 -0.90 27.88
CA GLU A 270 -10.51 -1.43 27.14
C GLU A 270 -11.42 -0.34 26.58
N GLY A 271 -11.70 -0.41 25.28
CA GLY A 271 -12.60 0.48 24.57
C GLY A 271 -12.15 1.94 24.50
N LYS A 272 -10.96 2.28 25.04
CA LYS A 272 -10.45 3.65 25.04
C LYS A 272 -9.45 3.91 23.93
N SER A 273 -9.39 5.18 23.50
CA SER A 273 -8.29 5.72 22.70
C SER A 273 -7.27 6.36 23.63
N VAL A 274 -6.04 5.88 23.57
CA VAL A 274 -4.89 6.45 24.27
C VAL A 274 -4.15 7.37 23.29
N GLU A 275 -3.86 8.60 23.71
CA GLU A 275 -3.08 9.55 22.90
C GLU A 275 -1.62 9.50 23.31
N LEU A 276 -0.73 9.39 22.32
CA LEU A 276 0.71 9.35 22.54
C LEU A 276 1.44 10.05 21.40
N ASP A 277 1.91 11.26 21.64
CA ASP A 277 2.77 11.94 20.68
C ASP A 277 4.22 11.45 20.80
N LEU A 278 4.86 11.29 19.65
CA LEU A 278 6.22 10.81 19.51
C LEU A 278 7.09 11.87 18.84
N GLU A 279 8.34 11.98 19.31
CA GLU A 279 9.32 12.90 18.73
C GLU A 279 10.55 12.11 18.29
N LEU A 280 10.99 12.34 17.04
CA LEU A 280 12.24 11.84 16.50
C LEU A 280 13.22 13.00 16.36
N THR A 281 14.50 12.77 16.64
CA THR A 281 15.53 13.77 16.48
C THR A 281 16.30 13.53 15.20
N PHE A 282 16.58 14.61 14.47
CA PHE A 282 17.39 14.58 13.27
C PHE A 282 18.51 15.63 13.33
N ASP A 283 19.74 15.18 13.15
CA ASP A 283 20.94 16.01 13.01
C ASP A 283 21.58 15.73 11.65
N LYS A 284 21.56 16.71 10.76
CA LYS A 284 22.05 16.56 9.39
C LYS A 284 23.51 16.09 9.32
N LYS A 285 24.36 16.53 10.25
CA LYS A 285 25.79 16.18 10.26
C LYS A 285 26.03 14.75 10.71
N LYS A 286 25.17 14.25 11.61
CA LYS A 286 25.30 12.92 12.20
C LYS A 286 24.57 11.85 11.40
N ASP A 287 23.34 12.16 10.94
CA ASP A 287 22.40 11.17 10.44
C ASP A 287 22.44 11.02 8.91
N LEU A 288 23.09 11.96 8.20
CA LEU A 288 23.38 11.82 6.77
C LEU A 288 24.89 11.77 6.57
N PRO A 289 25.43 10.69 6.01
CA PRO A 289 26.86 10.64 5.68
C PRO A 289 27.18 11.73 4.64
N GLU A 290 28.31 12.41 4.83
CA GLU A 290 28.85 13.31 3.80
C GLU A 290 28.95 12.54 2.48
N ALA A 291 28.45 13.14 1.40
CA ALA A 291 28.66 12.59 0.06
C ALA A 291 30.17 12.36 -0.16
N PRO A 292 30.60 11.20 -0.67
CA PRO A 292 32.00 10.95 -0.92
C PRO A 292 32.58 12.10 -1.76
N LYS A 293 33.61 12.76 -1.23
CA LYS A 293 34.28 13.86 -1.94
C LYS A 293 34.74 13.31 -3.29
N LYS A 294 34.25 13.91 -4.38
CA LYS A 294 34.68 13.53 -5.73
C LYS A 294 36.22 13.54 -5.74
N PRO A 295 36.88 12.47 -6.20
CA PRO A 295 38.31 12.45 -6.29
C PRO A 295 38.76 13.66 -7.14
N LYS A 296 39.68 14.47 -6.62
CA LYS A 296 40.30 15.52 -7.43
C LYS A 296 41.06 14.80 -8.53
N VAL A 297 40.56 14.88 -9.77
CA VAL A 297 41.30 14.44 -10.95
C VAL A 297 42.45 15.42 -11.09
N VAL A 298 43.64 15.00 -10.69
CA VAL A 298 44.89 15.72 -11.01
C VAL A 298 45.21 15.32 -12.45
N ILE A 299 44.95 16.20 -13.38
CA ILE A 299 45.42 16.06 -14.78
C ILE A 299 46.88 16.46 -14.73
N HIS A 300 47.80 15.50 -14.96
CA HIS A 300 49.23 15.74 -15.21
C HIS A 300 49.46 15.98 -16.69
#